data_5ca1f5a0425d79f27629290b3e3adcc1
#
_entry.id   5ca1f5a0425d79f27629290b3e3adcc1
#
_cell.length_a   1.000
_cell.length_b   1.000
_cell.length_c   1.000
_cell.angle_alpha   90.00
_cell.angle_beta   90.00
_cell.angle_gamma   90.00
#
_symmetry.space_group_name_H-M   'P 1'
#
loop_
_entity.id
_entity.type
_entity.pdbx_description
1 polymer ?
#
loop_
_entity_poly.entity_id
_entity_poly.type
_entity_poly.pdbx_seq_one_letter_code
_entity_poly.pdbx_strand_id
1 'polypeptide(L)'
;MAQEFSARFARHKDELEWLFMELYNNREGLEVLEREMADAYDARNAELKALDKARAADPNWYKRGNMFGMTMYTDLFAGNLKELAKKLPYFKEQKLTYLHLMPLLQMPHPHNDGGYAVEDFDTVDPALGTNKDLENLTRELRKAGISLCLDFVMNHTASTHRWAMATKAGDPWFQ
;
A
#
# COMPACT_ATOMS: atom_id res chain seq x y z
N MET A 1 19.71 -12.37 5.62
CA MET A 1 18.60 -11.45 5.32
C MET A 1 18.95 -10.51 4.20
N ALA A 2 20.05 -9.77 4.26
CA ALA A 2 20.51 -8.94 3.14
C ALA A 2 20.62 -9.70 1.80
N GLN A 3 21.04 -10.94 1.83
CA GLN A 3 21.26 -11.77 0.65
C GLN A 3 19.96 -12.11 -0.13
N GLU A 4 18.84 -12.28 0.56
CA GLU A 4 17.53 -12.58 -0.08
C GLU A 4 16.93 -11.32 -0.75
N PHE A 5 16.99 -10.16 -0.11
CA PHE A 5 16.62 -8.89 -0.73
C PHE A 5 17.49 -8.63 -1.96
N SER A 6 18.82 -8.71 -1.82
CA SER A 6 19.75 -8.44 -2.92
C SER A 6 19.50 -9.34 -4.13
N ALA A 7 19.22 -10.63 -3.91
CA ALA A 7 18.92 -11.57 -5.00
C ALA A 7 17.59 -11.28 -5.71
N ARG A 8 16.58 -10.77 -4.99
CA ARG A 8 15.31 -10.33 -5.59
C ARG A 8 15.48 -9.01 -6.33
N PHE A 9 16.14 -8.07 -5.70
CA PHE A 9 16.39 -6.74 -6.23
C PHE A 9 17.24 -6.79 -7.51
N ALA A 10 18.30 -7.60 -7.54
CA ALA A 10 19.18 -7.75 -8.70
C ALA A 10 18.46 -8.14 -10.01
N ARG A 11 17.29 -8.79 -9.92
CA ARG A 11 16.50 -9.16 -11.10
C ARG A 11 15.83 -7.97 -11.80
N HIS A 12 15.65 -6.86 -11.09
CA HIS A 12 14.93 -5.68 -11.55
C HIS A 12 15.78 -4.40 -11.45
N LYS A 13 17.01 -4.53 -10.97
CA LYS A 13 17.88 -3.38 -10.69
C LYS A 13 18.13 -2.54 -11.94
N ASP A 14 18.50 -3.17 -13.04
CA ASP A 14 18.87 -2.48 -14.26
C ASP A 14 17.69 -1.66 -14.84
N GLU A 15 16.48 -2.25 -14.79
CA GLU A 15 15.25 -1.57 -15.23
C GLU A 15 14.88 -0.41 -14.30
N LEU A 16 14.97 -0.61 -12.98
CA LEU A 16 14.72 0.44 -12.00
C LEU A 16 15.72 1.59 -12.16
N GLU A 17 17.00 1.27 -12.28
CA GLU A 17 18.06 2.26 -12.47
C GLU A 17 17.84 3.09 -13.74
N TRP A 18 17.54 2.41 -14.86
CA TRP A 18 17.25 3.10 -16.11
C TRP A 18 16.04 4.02 -15.99
N LEU A 19 14.89 3.53 -15.48
CA LEU A 19 13.67 4.32 -15.30
C LEU A 19 13.89 5.51 -14.35
N PHE A 20 14.55 5.28 -13.23
CA PHE A 20 14.81 6.32 -12.24
C PHE A 20 15.73 7.42 -12.81
N MET A 21 16.78 7.02 -13.51
CA MET A 21 17.71 8.00 -14.13
C MET A 21 17.06 8.76 -15.28
N GLU A 22 16.18 8.13 -16.06
CA GLU A 22 15.42 8.79 -17.12
C GLU A 22 14.48 9.87 -16.57
N LEU A 23 13.83 9.60 -15.43
CA LEU A 23 12.87 10.53 -14.81
C LEU A 23 13.55 11.62 -13.99
N TYR A 24 14.53 11.26 -13.17
CA TYR A 24 15.07 12.16 -12.14
C TYR A 24 16.51 12.59 -12.40
N ASN A 25 17.25 11.86 -13.22
CA ASN A 25 18.68 12.09 -13.46
C ASN A 25 19.48 12.34 -12.16
N ASN A 26 19.20 11.58 -11.11
CA ASN A 26 19.71 11.78 -9.76
C ASN A 26 20.25 10.45 -9.19
N ARG A 27 21.56 10.23 -9.31
CA ARG A 27 22.22 9.01 -8.82
C ARG A 27 22.16 8.89 -7.29
N GLU A 28 22.34 9.98 -6.56
CA GLU A 28 22.28 9.99 -5.10
C GLU A 28 20.86 9.60 -4.62
N GLY A 29 19.82 10.13 -5.25
CA GLY A 29 18.44 9.77 -4.98
C GLY A 29 18.17 8.29 -5.22
N LEU A 30 18.75 7.70 -6.25
CA LEU A 30 18.65 6.26 -6.51
C LEU A 30 19.29 5.43 -5.40
N GLU A 31 20.47 5.80 -4.92
CA GLU A 31 21.14 5.12 -3.81
C GLU A 31 20.33 5.20 -2.50
N VAL A 32 19.69 6.34 -2.26
CA VAL A 32 18.75 6.50 -1.14
C VAL A 32 17.59 5.54 -1.29
N LEU A 33 16.95 5.49 -2.47
CA LEU A 33 15.82 4.59 -2.75
C LEU A 33 16.21 3.11 -2.54
N GLU A 34 17.36 2.68 -3.05
CA GLU A 34 17.86 1.31 -2.86
C GLU A 34 18.01 0.95 -1.38
N ARG A 35 18.53 1.87 -0.57
CA ARG A 35 18.69 1.69 0.87
C ARG A 35 17.35 1.60 1.59
N GLU A 36 16.43 2.53 1.31
CA GLU A 36 15.08 2.53 1.89
C GLU A 36 14.31 1.24 1.56
N MET A 37 14.44 0.72 0.34
CA MET A 37 13.85 -0.55 -0.05
C MET A 37 14.44 -1.73 0.74
N ALA A 38 15.75 -1.72 0.98
CA ALA A 38 16.42 -2.74 1.78
C ALA A 38 15.96 -2.71 3.25
N ASP A 39 15.90 -1.52 3.83
CA ASP A 39 15.47 -1.27 5.21
C ASP A 39 13.99 -1.67 5.39
N ALA A 40 13.12 -1.31 4.45
CA ALA A 40 11.71 -1.72 4.45
C ALA A 40 11.55 -3.23 4.36
N TYR A 41 12.37 -3.91 3.53
CA TYR A 41 12.38 -5.38 3.48
C TYR A 41 12.85 -5.99 4.80
N ASP A 42 13.89 -5.45 5.41
CA ASP A 42 14.41 -5.97 6.67
C ASP A 42 13.45 -5.76 7.85
N ALA A 43 12.71 -4.67 7.84
CA ALA A 43 11.64 -4.39 8.82
C ALA A 43 10.42 -5.34 8.70
N ARG A 44 10.23 -6.02 7.54
CA ARG A 44 9.13 -6.98 7.38
C ARG A 44 9.27 -8.15 8.35
N ASN A 45 8.19 -8.52 9.01
CA ASN A 45 8.19 -9.67 9.92
C ASN A 45 8.37 -11.01 9.18
N ALA A 46 8.73 -12.06 9.92
CA ALA A 46 9.02 -13.38 9.36
C ALA A 46 7.82 -14.01 8.62
N GLU A 47 6.60 -13.79 9.11
CA GLU A 47 5.36 -14.28 8.49
C GLU A 47 5.16 -13.68 7.09
N LEU A 48 5.36 -12.36 6.95
CA LEU A 48 5.25 -11.68 5.67
C LEU A 48 6.37 -12.10 4.70
N LYS A 49 7.60 -12.29 5.19
CA LYS A 49 8.72 -12.81 4.38
C LYS A 49 8.43 -14.23 3.87
N ALA A 50 7.83 -15.09 4.71
CA ALA A 50 7.41 -16.43 4.29
C ALA A 50 6.32 -16.40 3.23
N LEU A 51 5.33 -15.51 3.36
CA LEU A 51 4.27 -15.29 2.38
C LEU A 51 4.84 -14.78 1.05
N ASP A 52 5.77 -13.83 1.09
CA ASP A 52 6.46 -13.31 -0.10
C ASP A 52 7.21 -14.41 -0.84
N LYS A 53 7.91 -15.26 -0.11
CA LYS A 53 8.63 -16.42 -0.67
C LYS A 53 7.68 -17.41 -1.34
N ALA A 54 6.55 -17.74 -0.70
CA ALA A 54 5.54 -18.64 -1.25
C ALA A 54 4.94 -18.06 -2.55
N ARG A 55 4.62 -16.77 -2.58
CA ARG A 55 4.10 -16.09 -3.77
C ARG A 55 5.12 -15.96 -4.89
N ALA A 56 6.39 -15.72 -4.54
CA ALA A 56 7.48 -15.69 -5.53
C ALA A 56 7.72 -17.06 -6.18
N ALA A 57 7.47 -18.16 -5.47
CA ALA A 57 7.55 -19.52 -6.00
C ALA A 57 6.38 -19.88 -6.94
N ASP A 58 5.27 -19.14 -6.86
CA ASP A 58 4.08 -19.30 -7.69
C ASP A 58 3.63 -17.95 -8.26
N PRO A 59 4.24 -17.44 -9.33
CA PRO A 59 3.94 -16.11 -9.89
C PRO A 59 2.49 -15.93 -10.34
N ASN A 60 1.75 -17.03 -10.51
CA ASN A 60 0.35 -17.02 -10.92
C ASN A 60 -0.63 -17.29 -9.75
N TRP A 61 -0.18 -17.19 -8.50
CA TRP A 61 -1.02 -17.46 -7.33
C TRP A 61 -2.36 -16.71 -7.35
N TYR A 62 -2.40 -15.49 -7.89
CA TYR A 62 -3.60 -14.65 -7.96
C TYR A 62 -4.51 -14.95 -9.18
N LYS A 63 -4.05 -15.77 -10.15
CA LYS A 63 -4.79 -16.14 -11.36
C LYS A 63 -5.53 -17.48 -11.22
N ARG A 64 -5.42 -18.14 -10.08
CA ARG A 64 -6.06 -19.44 -9.85
C ARG A 64 -7.56 -19.28 -9.67
N GLY A 65 -8.34 -20.30 -10.07
CA GLY A 65 -9.80 -20.29 -9.99
C GLY A 65 -10.38 -20.26 -8.56
N ASN A 66 -9.53 -20.29 -7.53
CA ASN A 66 -9.92 -20.16 -6.13
C ASN A 66 -9.85 -18.71 -5.59
N MET A 67 -9.52 -17.75 -6.43
CA MET A 67 -9.52 -16.33 -6.05
C MET A 67 -10.92 -15.76 -6.20
N PHE A 68 -11.58 -15.50 -5.07
CA PHE A 68 -12.84 -14.80 -5.01
C PHE A 68 -12.67 -13.47 -4.28
N GLY A 69 -12.95 -12.37 -4.98
CA GLY A 69 -12.69 -11.00 -4.51
C GLY A 69 -13.93 -10.18 -4.29
N MET A 70 -13.85 -9.24 -3.35
CA MET A 70 -14.78 -8.14 -3.18
C MET A 70 -14.04 -6.81 -3.19
N THR A 71 -14.68 -5.79 -3.78
CA THR A 71 -14.21 -4.39 -3.74
C THR A 71 -15.25 -3.56 -3.00
N MET A 72 -14.79 -2.69 -2.08
CA MET A 72 -15.71 -1.85 -1.31
C MET A 72 -15.05 -0.60 -0.76
N TYR A 73 -15.87 0.42 -0.54
CA TYR A 73 -15.55 1.52 0.36
C TYR A 73 -15.79 1.10 1.81
N THR A 74 -14.83 1.37 2.69
CA THR A 74 -14.91 0.99 4.11
C THR A 74 -16.09 1.66 4.81
N ASP A 75 -16.29 2.95 4.60
CA ASP A 75 -17.36 3.75 5.19
C ASP A 75 -18.75 3.28 4.74
N LEU A 76 -18.93 3.05 3.43
CA LEU A 76 -20.21 2.62 2.85
C LEU A 76 -20.60 1.22 3.29
N PHE A 77 -19.63 0.32 3.47
CA PHE A 77 -19.93 -1.09 3.84
C PHE A 77 -20.02 -1.29 5.36
N ALA A 78 -19.17 -0.65 6.14
CA ALA A 78 -19.05 -0.93 7.57
C ALA A 78 -18.92 0.34 8.46
N GLY A 79 -18.79 1.52 7.88
CA GLY A 79 -18.59 2.79 8.58
C GLY A 79 -17.12 3.11 8.86
N ASN A 80 -16.34 2.14 9.36
CA ASN A 80 -14.91 2.32 9.65
C ASN A 80 -14.17 0.98 9.71
N LEU A 81 -12.83 1.04 9.85
CA LEU A 81 -11.96 -0.14 9.87
C LEU A 81 -12.23 -1.09 11.03
N LYS A 82 -12.62 -0.57 12.22
CA LYS A 82 -12.95 -1.42 13.38
C LYS A 82 -14.22 -2.21 13.14
N GLU A 83 -15.23 -1.57 12.58
CA GLU A 83 -16.49 -2.25 12.24
C GLU A 83 -16.29 -3.20 11.05
N LEU A 84 -15.43 -2.86 10.10
CA LEU A 84 -15.07 -3.75 9.01
C LEU A 84 -14.39 -5.04 9.52
N ALA A 85 -13.51 -4.94 10.51
CA ALA A 85 -12.88 -6.11 11.14
C ALA A 85 -13.92 -7.08 11.75
N LYS A 86 -15.04 -6.57 12.26
CA LYS A 86 -16.14 -7.41 12.77
C LYS A 86 -16.88 -8.17 11.67
N LYS A 87 -16.70 -7.81 10.39
CA LYS A 87 -17.29 -8.51 9.24
C LYS A 87 -16.47 -9.74 8.80
N LEU A 88 -15.38 -10.05 9.47
CA LEU A 88 -14.56 -11.22 9.14
C LEU A 88 -15.34 -12.55 9.09
N PRO A 89 -16.29 -12.85 10.00
CA PRO A 89 -17.14 -14.04 9.86
C PRO A 89 -17.93 -14.07 8.55
N TYR A 90 -18.51 -12.94 8.13
CA TYR A 90 -19.22 -12.81 6.86
C TYR A 90 -18.27 -13.07 5.67
N PHE A 91 -17.07 -12.50 5.66
CA PHE A 91 -16.10 -12.75 4.60
C PHE A 91 -15.71 -14.24 4.50
N LYS A 92 -15.56 -14.93 5.63
CA LYS A 92 -15.30 -16.37 5.67
C LYS A 92 -16.48 -17.19 5.14
N GLU A 93 -17.71 -16.84 5.51
CA GLU A 93 -18.93 -17.48 5.01
C GLU A 93 -19.04 -17.36 3.48
N GLN A 94 -18.71 -16.18 2.95
CA GLN A 94 -18.65 -15.93 1.51
C GLN A 94 -17.44 -16.57 0.82
N LYS A 95 -16.54 -17.23 1.55
CA LYS A 95 -15.28 -17.81 1.04
C LYS A 95 -14.39 -16.79 0.34
N LEU A 96 -14.39 -15.54 0.83
CA LEU A 96 -13.57 -14.47 0.30
C LEU A 96 -12.08 -14.81 0.46
N THR A 97 -11.29 -14.59 -0.59
CA THR A 97 -9.83 -14.77 -0.57
C THR A 97 -9.08 -13.51 -0.91
N TYR A 98 -9.79 -12.49 -1.41
CA TYR A 98 -9.22 -11.21 -1.82
C TYR A 98 -10.17 -10.07 -1.49
N LEU A 99 -9.71 -9.11 -0.73
CA LEU A 99 -10.45 -7.89 -0.38
C LEU A 99 -9.72 -6.68 -0.94
N HIS A 100 -10.38 -5.93 -1.80
CA HIS A 100 -9.91 -4.63 -2.28
C HIS A 100 -10.67 -3.52 -1.56
N LEU A 101 -9.96 -2.71 -0.79
CA LEU A 101 -10.50 -1.51 -0.17
C LEU A 101 -10.16 -0.30 -1.03
N MET A 102 -11.19 0.48 -1.35
CA MET A 102 -11.08 1.78 -1.97
C MET A 102 -10.26 2.71 -1.07
N PRO A 103 -9.84 3.91 -1.51
CA PRO A 103 -8.85 4.72 -0.83
C PRO A 103 -9.08 4.86 0.67
N LEU A 104 -8.02 4.68 1.46
CA LEU A 104 -8.04 4.73 2.94
C LEU A 104 -7.14 5.83 3.51
N LEU A 105 -6.27 6.41 2.69
CA LEU A 105 -5.32 7.41 3.16
C LEU A 105 -6.01 8.76 3.38
N GLN A 106 -5.41 9.59 4.21
CA GLN A 106 -5.98 10.87 4.58
C GLN A 106 -6.30 11.72 3.34
N MET A 107 -7.51 12.25 3.31
CA MET A 107 -8.07 13.03 2.22
C MET A 107 -8.67 14.34 2.72
N PRO A 108 -8.81 15.38 1.88
CA PRO A 108 -9.47 16.62 2.26
C PRO A 108 -10.94 16.40 2.67
N HIS A 109 -11.39 17.10 3.69
CA HIS A 109 -12.79 17.15 4.11
C HIS A 109 -13.30 18.60 4.12
N PRO A 110 -14.60 18.84 3.84
CA PRO A 110 -15.65 17.89 3.49
C PRO A 110 -15.69 17.49 2.00
N HIS A 111 -14.88 18.12 1.15
CA HIS A 111 -14.89 17.90 -0.29
C HIS A 111 -13.66 17.12 -0.73
N ASN A 112 -13.90 15.93 -1.24
CA ASN A 112 -12.89 15.06 -1.83
C ASN A 112 -13.47 14.34 -3.06
N ASP A 113 -12.62 13.60 -3.75
CA ASP A 113 -12.94 12.82 -4.95
C ASP A 113 -13.08 11.33 -4.68
N GLY A 114 -13.54 10.95 -3.51
CA GLY A 114 -13.60 9.55 -3.05
C GLY A 114 -12.29 9.03 -2.48
N GLY A 115 -11.38 9.95 -2.08
CA GLY A 115 -10.09 9.63 -1.47
C GLY A 115 -8.93 9.51 -2.46
N TYR A 116 -9.16 9.76 -3.74
CA TYR A 116 -8.10 9.65 -4.74
C TYR A 116 -7.15 10.85 -4.76
N ALA A 117 -7.54 12.02 -4.25
CA ALA A 117 -6.64 13.13 -3.98
C ALA A 117 -6.10 13.02 -2.54
N VAL A 118 -4.96 12.35 -2.38
CA VAL A 118 -4.38 12.06 -1.06
C VAL A 118 -3.76 13.32 -0.46
N GLU A 119 -4.08 13.59 0.81
CA GLU A 119 -3.52 14.70 1.59
C GLU A 119 -2.31 14.27 2.40
N ASP A 120 -2.30 13.04 2.91
CA ASP A 120 -1.16 12.44 3.63
C ASP A 120 -1.07 10.95 3.29
N PHE A 121 0.08 10.52 2.73
CA PHE A 121 0.33 9.13 2.37
C PHE A 121 0.73 8.24 3.57
N ASP A 122 1.06 8.84 4.70
CA ASP A 122 1.55 8.11 5.88
C ASP A 122 0.42 7.76 6.87
N THR A 123 -0.77 8.36 6.69
CA THR A 123 -1.85 8.32 7.67
C THR A 123 -3.15 7.81 7.05
N VAL A 124 -3.81 6.87 7.74
CA VAL A 124 -5.19 6.47 7.43
C VAL A 124 -6.12 7.65 7.74
N ASP A 125 -7.12 7.88 6.88
CA ASP A 125 -8.12 8.93 7.10
C ASP A 125 -8.78 8.79 8.48
N PRO A 126 -8.78 9.84 9.32
CA PRO A 126 -9.32 9.77 10.68
C PRO A 126 -10.80 9.37 10.75
N ALA A 127 -11.58 9.65 9.70
CA ALA A 127 -12.98 9.22 9.63
C ALA A 127 -13.12 7.71 9.44
N LEU A 128 -12.11 7.06 8.85
CA LEU A 128 -12.09 5.61 8.63
C LEU A 128 -11.41 4.84 9.76
N GLY A 129 -10.53 5.49 10.52
CA GLY A 129 -9.81 4.87 11.64
C GLY A 129 -8.38 5.33 11.79
N THR A 130 -7.52 4.45 12.26
CA THR A 130 -6.09 4.70 12.49
C THR A 130 -5.22 3.69 11.75
N ASN A 131 -3.92 4.02 11.59
CA ASN A 131 -2.92 3.07 11.08
C ASN A 131 -2.93 1.76 11.89
N LYS A 132 -3.16 1.85 13.20
CA LYS A 132 -3.26 0.67 14.08
C LYS A 132 -4.49 -0.19 13.78
N ASP A 133 -5.60 0.43 13.43
CA ASP A 133 -6.82 -0.29 13.03
C ASP A 133 -6.59 -1.02 11.70
N LEU A 134 -5.93 -0.38 10.74
CA LEU A 134 -5.54 -0.99 9.47
C LEU A 134 -4.57 -2.17 9.69
N GLU A 135 -3.55 -2.00 10.53
CA GLU A 135 -2.62 -3.06 10.90
C GLU A 135 -3.34 -4.27 11.50
N ASN A 136 -4.26 -4.02 12.42
CA ASN A 136 -5.07 -5.06 13.05
C ASN A 136 -5.94 -5.80 12.03
N LEU A 137 -6.67 -5.06 11.19
CA LEU A 137 -7.48 -5.64 10.11
C LEU A 137 -6.63 -6.50 9.17
N THR A 138 -5.50 -5.98 8.71
CA THR A 138 -4.58 -6.68 7.80
C THR A 138 -4.10 -8.00 8.40
N ARG A 139 -3.77 -8.01 9.69
CA ARG A 139 -3.34 -9.21 10.40
C ARG A 139 -4.45 -10.26 10.50
N GLU A 140 -5.67 -9.84 10.83
CA GLU A 140 -6.80 -10.77 10.97
C GLU A 140 -7.26 -11.33 9.60
N LEU A 141 -7.28 -10.50 8.56
CA LEU A 141 -7.54 -10.96 7.19
C LEU A 141 -6.50 -12.00 6.74
N ARG A 142 -5.22 -11.75 6.99
CA ARG A 142 -4.13 -12.67 6.64
C ARG A 142 -4.27 -14.01 7.36
N LYS A 143 -4.60 -14.03 8.67
CA LYS A 143 -4.90 -15.25 9.43
C LYS A 143 -6.07 -16.04 8.84
N ALA A 144 -7.01 -15.33 8.22
CA ALA A 144 -8.15 -15.94 7.54
C ALA A 144 -7.86 -16.38 6.10
N GLY A 145 -6.64 -16.20 5.59
CA GLY A 145 -6.27 -16.50 4.22
C GLY A 145 -6.78 -15.48 3.20
N ILE A 146 -7.18 -14.28 3.64
CA ILE A 146 -7.70 -13.21 2.79
C ILE A 146 -6.57 -12.22 2.49
N SER A 147 -6.28 -12.02 1.22
CA SER A 147 -5.32 -11.00 0.75
C SER A 147 -6.00 -9.64 0.73
N LEU A 148 -5.35 -8.63 1.32
CA LEU A 148 -5.79 -7.25 1.24
C LEU A 148 -5.09 -6.52 0.10
N CYS A 149 -5.85 -5.78 -0.70
CA CYS A 149 -5.38 -4.80 -1.66
C CYS A 149 -5.90 -3.43 -1.26
N LEU A 150 -5.06 -2.42 -1.40
CA LEU A 150 -5.40 -1.02 -1.18
C LEU A 150 -5.12 -0.23 -2.45
N ASP A 151 -5.93 0.78 -2.72
CA ASP A 151 -5.59 1.78 -3.71
C ASP A 151 -4.39 2.60 -3.22
N PHE A 152 -3.45 2.85 -4.12
CA PHE A 152 -2.32 3.73 -3.89
C PHE A 152 -2.14 4.67 -5.08
N VAL A 153 -2.47 5.94 -4.90
CA VAL A 153 -2.46 6.95 -5.97
C VAL A 153 -1.07 7.57 -6.07
N MET A 154 -0.35 7.29 -7.15
CA MET A 154 0.99 7.87 -7.42
C MET A 154 0.98 8.97 -8.48
N ASN A 155 -0.20 9.26 -9.09
CA ASN A 155 -0.31 10.20 -10.21
C ASN A 155 -0.41 11.66 -9.77
N HIS A 156 -1.05 11.92 -8.64
CA HIS A 156 -1.31 13.26 -8.11
C HIS A 156 -1.52 13.23 -6.59
N THR A 157 -1.58 14.41 -5.99
CA THR A 157 -1.91 14.61 -4.57
C THR A 157 -3.06 15.60 -4.43
N ALA A 158 -3.61 15.71 -3.23
CA ALA A 158 -4.50 16.82 -2.90
C ALA A 158 -3.77 18.16 -3.00
N SER A 159 -4.50 19.23 -3.32
CA SER A 159 -3.93 20.58 -3.36
C SER A 159 -3.49 21.09 -1.98
N THR A 160 -3.92 20.43 -0.92
CA THR A 160 -3.57 20.67 0.48
C THR A 160 -2.42 19.77 0.98
N HIS A 161 -1.97 18.80 0.16
CA HIS A 161 -0.83 17.96 0.50
C HIS A 161 0.41 18.82 0.77
N ARG A 162 1.24 18.42 1.76
CA ARG A 162 2.45 19.15 2.18
C ARG A 162 3.37 19.52 1.00
N TRP A 163 3.54 18.62 0.02
CA TRP A 163 4.36 18.90 -1.17
C TRP A 163 3.73 19.98 -2.06
N ALA A 164 2.42 19.92 -2.30
CA ALA A 164 1.72 20.93 -3.08
C ALA A 164 1.76 22.31 -2.40
N MET A 165 1.66 22.34 -1.07
CA MET A 165 1.77 23.58 -0.29
C MET A 165 3.20 24.13 -0.30
N ALA A 166 4.22 23.30 -0.20
CA ALA A 166 5.63 23.70 -0.30
C ALA A 166 5.93 24.28 -1.68
N THR A 167 5.47 23.65 -2.76
CA THR A 167 5.60 24.17 -4.13
C THR A 167 4.95 25.56 -4.26
N LYS A 168 3.74 25.76 -3.75
CA LYS A 168 3.05 27.05 -3.73
C LYS A 168 3.81 28.11 -2.93
N ALA A 169 4.53 27.71 -1.90
CA ALA A 169 5.37 28.59 -1.08
C ALA A 169 6.73 28.90 -1.74
N GLY A 170 7.04 28.32 -2.90
CA GLY A 170 8.29 28.53 -3.62
C GLY A 170 9.46 27.70 -3.12
N ASP A 171 9.21 26.55 -2.45
CA ASP A 171 10.26 25.65 -2.01
C ASP A 171 10.95 25.03 -3.24
N PRO A 172 12.29 25.19 -3.40
CA PRO A 172 13.01 24.76 -4.58
C PRO A 172 13.08 23.21 -4.73
N TRP A 173 12.81 22.44 -3.65
CA TRP A 173 12.79 20.98 -3.69
C TRP A 173 11.53 20.41 -4.36
N PHE A 174 10.50 21.22 -4.54
CA PHE A 174 9.19 20.81 -5.06
C PHE A 174 8.76 21.60 -6.29
N GLN A 175 9.68 22.27 -6.97
CA GLN A 175 9.42 23.02 -8.22
C GLN A 175 9.64 22.19 -9.46
#